data_2808d43e5cd40973777f2920fa467c30
#
_entry.id   2808d43e5cd40973777f2920fa467c30
#
_cell.length_a   1.000
_cell.length_b   1.000
_cell.length_c   1.000
_cell.angle_alpha   90.00
_cell.angle_beta   90.00
_cell.angle_gamma   90.00
#
_symmetry.space_group_name_H-M   'P 1'
#
loop_
_entity.id
_entity.type
_entity.pdbx_description
1 polymer ?
#
loop_
_entity_poly.entity_id
_entity_poly.type
_entity_poly.pdbx_seq_one_letter_code
_entity_poly.pdbx_strand_id
1 'polypeptide(L)' 'MMNKNIIAPLPGTIIELFVQPGDSVQAGQAVAVLEAMKMENELLAEYSGCVVSVNVSEGDRVAAGTEIITIE' A
#
# COMPACT_ATOMS: atom_id res chain seq x y z
N MET A 1 20.27 -3.28 -4.82
CA MET A 1 19.42 -2.40 -4.05
C MET A 1 18.34 -3.18 -3.36
N MET A 2 17.96 -2.74 -2.18
CA MET A 2 16.96 -3.47 -1.39
C MET A 2 15.60 -2.83 -1.62
N ASN A 3 14.63 -3.66 -2.01
CA ASN A 3 13.26 -3.21 -2.12
C ASN A 3 12.63 -3.17 -0.74
N LYS A 4 11.70 -2.25 -0.54
CA LYS A 4 10.95 -2.10 0.69
C LYS A 4 9.49 -2.23 0.38
N ASN A 5 8.75 -2.86 1.29
CA ASN A 5 7.35 -3.13 1.07
C ASN A 5 6.49 -2.36 2.06
N ILE A 6 5.36 -1.86 1.58
CA ILE A 6 4.31 -1.34 2.42
C ILE A 6 3.33 -2.48 2.61
N ILE A 7 3.10 -2.86 3.87
CA ILE A 7 2.28 -4.02 4.18
C ILE A 7 0.96 -3.57 4.81
N ALA A 8 -0.04 -4.44 4.71
CA ALA A 8 -1.31 -4.23 5.39
C ALA A 8 -1.11 -4.46 6.89
N PRO A 9 -1.46 -3.49 7.74
CA PRO A 9 -1.32 -3.68 9.19
C PRO A 9 -2.42 -4.54 9.80
N LEU A 10 -3.54 -4.66 9.10
CA LEU A 10 -4.72 -5.39 9.55
C LEU A 10 -5.32 -6.12 8.36
N PRO A 11 -6.09 -7.19 8.60
CA PRO A 11 -6.85 -7.79 7.51
C PRO A 11 -7.99 -6.85 7.11
N GLY A 12 -8.30 -6.79 5.83
CA GLY A 12 -9.35 -5.93 5.34
C GLY A 12 -9.45 -5.95 3.82
N THR A 13 -10.07 -4.92 3.28
CA THR A 13 -10.30 -4.78 1.85
C THR A 13 -9.62 -3.52 1.34
N ILE A 14 -8.90 -3.63 0.24
CA ILE A 14 -8.30 -2.46 -0.42
C ILE A 14 -9.42 -1.77 -1.18
N ILE A 15 -9.76 -0.55 -0.79
CA ILE A 15 -10.85 0.18 -1.45
C ILE A 15 -10.35 1.25 -2.40
N GLU A 16 -9.12 1.74 -2.21
CA GLU A 16 -8.51 2.69 -3.14
C GLU A 16 -7.01 2.46 -3.23
N LEU A 17 -6.47 2.70 -4.42
CA LEU A 17 -5.04 2.72 -4.68
C LEU A 17 -4.72 4.06 -5.35
N PHE A 18 -3.74 4.77 -4.81
CA PHE A 18 -3.39 6.10 -5.30
C PHE A 18 -2.14 6.12 -6.15
N VAL A 19 -1.43 4.99 -6.25
CA VAL A 19 -0.16 4.93 -6.96
C VAL A 19 -0.15 3.74 -7.90
N GLN A 20 0.76 3.77 -8.85
CA GLN A 20 0.97 2.68 -9.80
C GLN A 20 2.46 2.55 -10.06
N PRO A 21 2.90 1.44 -10.67
CA PRO A 21 4.32 1.24 -10.95
C PRO A 21 4.88 2.41 -11.74
N GLY A 22 6.05 2.86 -11.33
CA GLY A 22 6.72 4.02 -11.93
C GLY A 22 6.49 5.32 -11.19
N ASP A 23 5.52 5.38 -10.29
CA ASP A 23 5.25 6.61 -9.54
C ASP A 23 6.32 6.83 -8.50
N SER A 24 6.61 8.12 -8.22
CA SER A 24 7.45 8.50 -7.09
C SER A 24 6.56 8.74 -5.87
N VAL A 25 7.02 8.29 -4.72
CA VAL A 25 6.32 8.53 -3.46
C VAL A 25 7.27 9.13 -2.44
N GLN A 26 6.71 9.84 -1.50
CA GLN A 26 7.45 10.41 -0.38
C GLN A 26 6.95 9.79 0.92
N ALA A 27 7.85 9.66 1.89
CA ALA A 27 7.46 9.17 3.21
C ALA A 27 6.32 10.05 3.75
N GLY A 28 5.27 9.41 4.27
CA GLY A 28 4.08 10.09 4.76
C GLY A 28 2.97 10.26 3.74
N GLN A 29 3.23 9.95 2.48
CA GLN A 29 2.21 10.04 1.43
C GLN A 29 1.27 8.85 1.51
N ALA A 30 -0.04 9.11 1.36
CA ALA A 30 -1.03 8.04 1.30
C ALA A 30 -0.90 7.30 -0.03
N VAL A 31 -0.82 5.97 0.01
CA VAL A 31 -0.67 5.14 -1.18
C VAL A 31 -1.88 4.26 -1.43
N ALA A 32 -2.67 3.99 -0.40
CA ALA A 32 -3.86 3.14 -0.53
C ALA A 32 -4.79 3.40 0.64
N VAL A 33 -6.03 2.95 0.52
CA VAL A 33 -6.98 2.95 1.63
C VAL A 33 -7.40 1.52 1.89
N LEU A 34 -7.28 1.11 3.14
CA LEU A 34 -7.67 -0.21 3.61
C LEU A 34 -8.91 -0.05 4.50
N GLU A 35 -9.99 -0.71 4.14
CA GLU A 35 -11.16 -0.78 5.01
C GLU A 35 -11.02 -1.98 5.92
N ALA A 36 -10.98 -1.73 7.22
CA ALA A 36 -10.87 -2.77 8.23
C ALA A 36 -11.71 -2.35 9.44
N MET A 37 -12.42 -3.29 10.02
CA MET A 37 -13.22 -3.04 11.22
C MET A 37 -14.21 -1.89 11.02
N LYS A 38 -14.79 -1.80 9.83
CA LYS A 38 -15.78 -0.77 9.45
C LYS A 38 -15.20 0.63 9.44
N MET A 39 -13.88 0.77 9.34
CA MET A 39 -13.20 2.05 9.28
C MET A 39 -12.29 2.08 8.06
N GLU A 40 -12.15 3.25 7.47
CA GLU A 40 -11.22 3.45 6.38
C GLU A 40 -9.89 3.92 6.96
N ASN A 41 -8.81 3.22 6.61
CA ASN A 41 -7.48 3.53 7.11
C ASN A 41 -6.58 3.81 5.93
N GLU A 42 -5.95 4.98 5.92
CA GLU A 42 -4.96 5.29 4.89
C GLU A 42 -3.67 4.54 5.20
N LEU A 43 -3.12 3.89 4.18
CA LEU A 43 -1.81 3.29 4.27
C LEU A 43 -0.81 4.30 3.74
N LEU A 44 0.16 4.65 4.57
CA LEU A 44 1.13 5.68 4.23
C LEU A 44 2.45 5.05 3.85
N ALA A 45 3.13 5.66 2.89
CA ALA A 45 4.48 5.26 2.57
C ALA A 45 5.38 5.57 3.77
N GLU A 46 6.16 4.58 4.17
CA GLU A 46 7.13 4.76 5.24
C GLU A 46 8.47 5.20 4.70
N TYR A 47 8.64 5.13 3.38
CA TYR A 47 9.90 5.43 2.71
C TYR A 47 9.62 6.26 1.47
N SER A 48 10.59 7.08 1.09
CA SER A 48 10.55 7.77 -0.19
C SER A 48 11.24 6.91 -1.23
N GLY A 49 10.74 6.92 -2.46
CA GLY A 49 11.32 6.16 -3.55
C GLY A 49 10.37 6.00 -4.70
N CYS A 50 10.67 5.05 -5.58
CA CYS A 50 9.85 4.73 -6.73
C CYS A 50 9.04 3.46 -6.48
N VAL A 51 7.79 3.45 -6.91
CA VAL A 51 6.95 2.25 -6.85
C VAL A 51 7.44 1.28 -7.92
N VAL A 52 7.89 0.11 -7.49
CA VAL A 52 8.32 -0.96 -8.38
C VAL A 52 7.11 -1.78 -8.84
N SER A 53 6.25 -2.11 -7.89
CA SER A 53 5.05 -2.90 -8.19
C SER A 53 3.94 -2.58 -7.22
N VAL A 54 2.71 -2.76 -7.69
CA VAL A 54 1.50 -2.72 -6.87
C VAL A 54 0.97 -4.15 -6.88
N ASN A 55 0.92 -4.76 -5.72
CA ASN A 55 0.74 -6.22 -5.61
C ASN A 55 -0.72 -6.61 -5.38
N VAL A 56 -1.60 -5.63 -5.28
CA VAL A 56 -3.04 -5.85 -5.03
C VAL A 56 -3.84 -4.94 -5.94
N SER A 57 -5.14 -5.20 -6.01
CA SER A 57 -6.08 -4.39 -6.80
C SER A 57 -7.18 -3.87 -5.88
N GLU A 58 -7.83 -2.79 -6.31
CA GLU A 58 -9.01 -2.31 -5.59
C GLU A 58 -10.06 -3.41 -5.54
N GLY A 59 -10.63 -3.60 -4.36
CA GLY A 59 -11.58 -4.66 -4.12
C GLY A 59 -10.98 -5.92 -3.53
N ASP A 60 -9.65 -6.06 -3.51
CA ASP A 60 -9.01 -7.25 -2.97
C ASP A 60 -9.12 -7.30 -1.45
N ARG A 61 -9.37 -8.50 -0.93
CA ARG A 61 -9.25 -8.75 0.50
C ARG A 61 -7.83 -9.21 0.79
N VAL A 62 -7.26 -8.65 1.85
CA VAL A 62 -5.87 -8.93 2.21
C VAL A 62 -5.81 -9.33 3.68
N ALA A 63 -4.80 -10.13 3.99
CA ALA A 63 -4.48 -10.49 5.37
C ALA A 63 -3.48 -9.48 5.93
N ALA A 64 -3.39 -9.41 7.25
CA ALA A 64 -2.33 -8.64 7.89
C ALA A 64 -0.98 -9.16 7.40
N GLY A 65 -0.06 -8.25 7.08
CA GLY A 65 1.26 -8.60 6.56
C GLY A 65 1.33 -8.76 5.05
N THR A 66 0.19 -8.69 4.35
CA THR A 66 0.21 -8.74 2.88
C THR A 66 0.99 -7.56 2.34
N GLU A 67 1.90 -7.82 1.41
CA GLU A 67 2.69 -6.78 0.76
C GLU A 67 1.83 -6.08 -0.27
N ILE A 68 1.53 -4.82 -0.04
CA ILE A 68 0.62 -4.05 -0.87
C ILE A 68 1.39 -3.41 -2.02
N ILE A 69 2.48 -2.74 -1.70
CA ILE A 69 3.27 -1.99 -2.68
C ILE A 69 4.74 -2.24 -2.37
N THR A 70 5.53 -2.40 -3.44
CA THR A 70 6.98 -2.53 -3.33
C THR A 70 7.61 -1.23 -3.81
N ILE A 71 8.50 -0.67 -3.00
CA ILE A 71 9.21 0.59 -3.28
C ILE A 71 10.70 0.31 -3.35
N GLU A 72 11.32 0.91 -4.33
CA GLU A 72 12.78 0.82 -4.51
C GLU A 72 13.47 2.12 -4.14
#